data_06c67cc64f698e034741e04d280f55c4
#
_entry.id   06c67cc64f698e034741e04d280f55c4
#
_cell.length_a   1.000
_cell.length_b   1.000
_cell.length_c   1.000
_cell.angle_alpha   90.00
_cell.angle_beta   90.00
_cell.angle_gamma   90.00
#
_symmetry.space_group_name_H-M   'P 1'
#
loop_
_entity.id
_entity.type
_entity.pdbx_description
1 polymer ?
#
loop_
_entity_poly.entity_id
_entity_poly.type
_entity_poly.pdbx_seq_one_letter_code
_entity_poly.pdbx_strand_id
1 'polypeptide(L)'
;MSLLVSSLAVATGLTFAVTPDAKADTMPTAPEPATVSNDALPTVQVDGVVWSQVVIGNTVYVGGNFQTARPAGAAPGTNTTPRAYILAYDITTGVLINSFAPTLNGQVHGLAASPDGSRVYAVGDFTNVNGTNKYRAAALNPTTGALITSFSPGFNSRVKTVVATNDTVYFGGTFTNVSGSTRTRLAAVRASNGAVLDWNASASGGGNQVAALALTPDKSKLVVGGSFTTLNGEQRFGLGAVDPATGSNVAWDASNLIKNAGTKAGITSLTTSDNNVYATGYVFGGGEAGIPKGNLEGVASMSGAGTINWVTSCHGDNYGAFAMGGTAYAVGHSHDCRGINGFPQTEPWTVYRAMAFTENATQVNKTETVGGYYNFAGTPAPTSLNWYPDLAAGTFTGQDQAAWNISGNNDYITLGGEFPRVNNTGQQGLVRFARKDLAPNKSGPKLSGVNYKPTLNSPANGLVRGTIAANYDMDNENLTYRVYRQGTADPVYTTTVKSNFYTRPTITFKDTGVTGGQTYNYRVAVTDPLGNNVTGDWTPVTVSTTDVSAYGMRVLDDSASLYWRLGEPDGTVANDFAGSNPGTITGSVTRGASGAIVGDTNTATTFAGDNNASNVRTGSAVAGPNSF
;
A
#
# COMPACT_ATOMS: atom_id res chain seq x y z
N MET A 1 -60.51 68.31 -14.35
CA MET A 1 -59.49 67.44 -13.70
C MET A 1 -59.97 66.03 -13.82
N SER A 2 -59.52 65.39 -14.90
CA SER A 2 -59.86 63.98 -15.16
C SER A 2 -58.58 63.12 -15.06
N LEU A 3 -58.57 62.19 -14.18
CA LEU A 3 -57.50 61.18 -14.11
C LEU A 3 -57.85 60.01 -15.01
N LEU A 4 -56.99 59.74 -15.96
CA LEU A 4 -56.95 58.49 -16.75
C LEU A 4 -56.26 57.45 -15.89
N VAL A 5 -56.91 56.27 -15.69
CA VAL A 5 -56.32 55.10 -15.12
C VAL A 5 -56.03 54.12 -16.31
N SER A 6 -54.77 53.89 -16.59
CA SER A 6 -54.32 52.89 -17.57
C SER A 6 -54.18 51.55 -16.85
N SER A 7 -54.98 50.58 -17.26
CA SER A 7 -54.85 49.17 -16.80
C SER A 7 -53.74 48.44 -17.58
N LEU A 8 -52.67 48.08 -16.88
CA LEU A 8 -51.58 47.24 -17.41
C LEU A 8 -51.93 45.77 -17.13
N ALA A 9 -52.17 45.00 -18.18
CA ALA A 9 -52.34 43.54 -18.09
C ALA A 9 -50.98 42.89 -17.97
N VAL A 10 -50.69 42.29 -16.82
CA VAL A 10 -49.48 41.45 -16.61
C VAL A 10 -49.83 40.00 -17.00
N ALA A 11 -49.27 39.54 -18.08
CA ALA A 11 -49.30 38.12 -18.47
C ALA A 11 -48.27 37.33 -17.61
N THR A 12 -48.75 36.57 -16.62
CA THR A 12 -47.90 35.64 -15.87
C THR A 12 -47.65 34.38 -16.69
N GLY A 13 -46.47 34.30 -17.31
CA GLY A 13 -45.97 33.06 -17.89
C GLY A 13 -45.59 32.11 -16.75
N LEU A 14 -46.27 30.96 -16.65
CA LEU A 14 -45.82 29.84 -15.82
C LEU A 14 -44.58 29.21 -16.49
N THR A 15 -43.40 29.55 -15.97
CA THR A 15 -42.21 28.80 -16.21
C THR A 15 -42.23 27.57 -15.26
N PHE A 16 -42.41 26.37 -15.84
CA PHE A 16 -42.11 25.13 -15.08
C PHE A 16 -40.61 25.09 -14.84
N ALA A 17 -40.19 25.38 -13.62
CA ALA A 17 -38.85 25.09 -13.15
C ALA A 17 -38.72 23.56 -13.12
N VAL A 18 -37.91 23.00 -14.02
CA VAL A 18 -37.42 21.63 -13.88
C VAL A 18 -36.52 21.63 -12.65
N THR A 19 -37.05 21.10 -11.54
CA THR A 19 -36.22 20.83 -10.38
C THR A 19 -35.19 19.80 -10.77
N PRO A 20 -33.88 20.08 -10.66
CA PRO A 20 -32.92 19.00 -10.81
C PRO A 20 -33.20 17.94 -9.76
N ASP A 21 -33.16 16.67 -10.15
CA ASP A 21 -33.24 15.54 -9.24
C ASP A 21 -32.30 15.80 -8.06
N ALA A 22 -32.86 15.82 -6.85
CA ALA A 22 -32.09 15.89 -5.62
C ALA A 22 -31.25 14.60 -5.55
N LYS A 23 -30.00 14.71 -6.00
CA LYS A 23 -29.00 13.69 -5.64
C LYS A 23 -28.88 13.74 -4.12
N ALA A 24 -29.11 12.59 -3.49
CA ALA A 24 -28.80 12.46 -2.06
C ALA A 24 -27.41 13.04 -1.82
N ASP A 25 -27.32 13.97 -0.90
CA ASP A 25 -26.08 14.62 -0.49
C ASP A 25 -25.20 13.54 0.17
N THR A 26 -24.45 12.82 -0.65
CA THR A 26 -23.36 11.99 -0.14
C THR A 26 -22.30 12.97 0.31
N MET A 27 -22.11 13.07 1.62
CA MET A 27 -21.00 13.83 2.22
C MET A 27 -19.74 13.54 1.41
N PRO A 28 -19.03 14.56 0.88
CA PRO A 28 -17.81 14.32 0.12
C PRO A 28 -16.87 13.51 1.01
N THR A 29 -16.48 12.35 0.59
CA THR A 29 -15.40 11.60 1.24
C THR A 29 -14.21 12.55 1.25
N ALA A 30 -13.64 12.81 2.42
CA ALA A 30 -12.43 13.61 2.53
C ALA A 30 -11.40 13.05 1.55
N PRO A 31 -10.63 13.89 0.84
CA PRO A 31 -9.61 13.39 -0.08
C PRO A 31 -8.65 12.50 0.70
N GLU A 32 -8.34 11.32 0.12
CA GLU A 32 -7.35 10.40 0.70
C GLU A 32 -6.03 11.16 0.91
N PRO A 33 -5.28 10.88 2.00
CA PRO A 33 -4.01 11.53 2.24
C PRO A 33 -3.03 11.21 1.12
N ALA A 34 -2.19 12.19 0.76
CA ALA A 34 -1.16 12.00 -0.25
C ALA A 34 -0.06 11.06 0.26
N THR A 35 0.30 10.07 -0.56
CA THR A 35 1.48 9.26 -0.31
C THR A 35 2.77 10.00 -0.71
N VAL A 36 3.92 9.52 -0.26
CA VAL A 36 5.20 9.88 -0.89
C VAL A 36 5.22 9.39 -2.34
N SER A 37 6.11 9.96 -3.15
CA SER A 37 6.34 9.49 -4.53
C SER A 37 6.90 8.06 -4.53
N ASN A 38 6.61 7.30 -5.58
CA ASN A 38 7.22 5.98 -5.83
C ASN A 38 8.66 6.07 -6.37
N ASP A 39 9.18 7.26 -6.60
CA ASP A 39 10.55 7.46 -7.09
C ASP A 39 11.57 7.17 -5.99
N ALA A 40 12.34 6.09 -6.19
CA ALA A 40 13.48 5.78 -5.34
C ALA A 40 14.57 6.85 -5.49
N LEU A 41 14.91 7.53 -4.40
CA LEU A 41 15.93 8.57 -4.40
C LEU A 41 17.34 7.98 -4.26
N PRO A 42 18.36 8.58 -4.89
CA PRO A 42 19.75 8.17 -4.73
C PRO A 42 20.13 8.12 -3.25
N THR A 43 20.52 6.96 -2.73
CA THR A 43 20.81 6.74 -1.30
C THR A 43 22.08 5.90 -1.15
N VAL A 44 22.88 6.17 -0.15
CA VAL A 44 24.00 5.30 0.25
C VAL A 44 23.52 3.86 0.37
N GLN A 45 24.37 2.90 0.01
CA GLN A 45 24.08 1.47 -0.01
C GLN A 45 24.96 0.73 0.98
N VAL A 46 24.51 -0.46 1.42
CA VAL A 46 25.29 -1.36 2.29
C VAL A 46 25.41 -2.76 1.67
N ASP A 47 26.41 -3.54 2.11
CA ASP A 47 26.71 -4.88 1.60
C ASP A 47 26.05 -6.02 2.39
N GLY A 48 25.09 -5.72 3.27
CA GLY A 48 24.42 -6.69 4.12
C GLY A 48 22.98 -6.33 4.40
N VAL A 49 22.54 -6.48 5.65
CA VAL A 49 21.18 -6.19 6.08
C VAL A 49 21.13 -5.03 7.08
N VAL A 50 20.10 -4.18 6.94
CA VAL A 50 19.75 -3.12 7.88
C VAL A 50 18.58 -3.58 8.76
N TRP A 51 18.81 -3.59 10.09
CA TRP A 51 17.79 -3.99 11.06
C TRP A 51 17.04 -2.81 11.67
N SER A 52 17.68 -1.66 11.82
CA SER A 52 17.11 -0.51 12.53
C SER A 52 17.61 0.80 11.95
N GLN A 53 16.73 1.80 11.96
CA GLN A 53 17.04 3.18 11.63
C GLN A 53 16.37 4.11 12.64
N VAL A 54 17.05 5.23 12.94
CA VAL A 54 16.48 6.34 13.71
C VAL A 54 16.89 7.66 13.09
N VAL A 55 15.99 8.63 13.08
CA VAL A 55 16.22 9.93 12.46
C VAL A 55 16.32 11.01 13.54
N ILE A 56 17.37 11.86 13.46
CA ILE A 56 17.51 13.08 14.26
C ILE A 56 17.69 14.24 13.28
N GLY A 57 16.68 15.09 13.17
CA GLY A 57 16.68 16.16 12.16
C GLY A 57 16.78 15.58 10.73
N ASN A 58 17.85 15.92 10.03
CA ASN A 58 18.13 15.41 8.68
C ASN A 58 19.14 14.25 8.66
N THR A 59 19.53 13.71 9.80
CA THR A 59 20.49 12.60 9.88
C THR A 59 19.76 11.30 10.17
N VAL A 60 19.93 10.29 9.30
CA VAL A 60 19.51 8.91 9.52
C VAL A 60 20.69 8.12 10.07
N TYR A 61 20.54 7.54 11.25
CA TYR A 61 21.45 6.56 11.82
C TYR A 61 20.95 5.17 11.49
N VAL A 62 21.84 4.31 11.03
CA VAL A 62 21.54 2.98 10.49
C VAL A 62 22.31 1.94 11.25
N GLY A 63 21.63 0.93 11.77
CA GLY A 63 22.20 -0.23 12.42
C GLY A 63 21.86 -1.53 11.69
N GLY A 64 22.81 -2.47 11.63
CA GLY A 64 22.58 -3.70 10.92
C GLY A 64 23.70 -4.71 11.02
N ASN A 65 23.72 -5.63 10.05
CA ASN A 65 24.80 -6.57 9.81
C ASN A 65 25.36 -6.35 8.39
N PHE A 66 26.27 -5.42 8.29
CA PHE A 66 26.98 -5.02 7.07
C PHE A 66 28.40 -4.62 7.42
N GLN A 67 29.31 -4.55 6.42
CA GLN A 67 30.73 -4.20 6.64
C GLN A 67 31.14 -2.93 5.92
N THR A 68 30.49 -2.62 4.80
CA THR A 68 30.84 -1.49 3.97
C THR A 68 29.62 -0.69 3.53
N ALA A 69 29.85 0.61 3.34
CA ALA A 69 28.95 1.51 2.65
C ALA A 69 29.51 1.88 1.29
N ARG A 70 28.65 2.21 0.33
CA ARG A 70 29.03 2.75 -0.98
C ARG A 70 28.02 3.78 -1.47
N PRO A 71 28.41 4.74 -2.33
CA PRO A 71 27.48 5.75 -2.81
C PRO A 71 26.37 5.15 -3.70
N ALA A 72 25.29 5.89 -3.86
CA ALA A 72 24.22 5.56 -4.80
C ALA A 72 24.77 5.33 -6.20
N GLY A 73 24.22 4.35 -6.94
CA GLY A 73 24.64 4.00 -8.30
C GLY A 73 25.95 3.22 -8.40
N ALA A 74 26.76 3.11 -7.33
CA ALA A 74 27.95 2.28 -7.34
C ALA A 74 27.59 0.79 -7.37
N ALA A 75 28.29 0.02 -8.22
CA ALA A 75 28.13 -1.41 -8.28
C ALA A 75 28.60 -2.09 -6.98
N PRO A 76 28.08 -3.27 -6.62
CA PRO A 76 28.54 -4.03 -5.48
C PRO A 76 30.06 -4.20 -5.48
N GLY A 77 30.72 -3.94 -4.32
CA GLY A 77 32.16 -4.02 -4.15
C GLY A 77 32.98 -2.85 -4.72
N THR A 78 32.33 -1.83 -5.32
CA THR A 78 33.05 -0.66 -5.86
C THR A 78 32.81 0.58 -5.01
N ASN A 79 33.81 1.49 -4.95
CA ASN A 79 33.76 2.74 -4.20
C ASN A 79 33.33 2.58 -2.73
N THR A 80 33.75 1.48 -2.12
CA THR A 80 33.37 1.13 -0.77
C THR A 80 34.10 1.96 0.28
N THR A 81 33.38 2.32 1.34
CA THR A 81 33.91 2.93 2.57
C THR A 81 33.65 1.96 3.72
N PRO A 82 34.67 1.60 4.52
CA PRO A 82 34.47 0.74 5.70
C PRO A 82 33.44 1.38 6.67
N ARG A 83 32.40 0.64 7.00
CA ARG A 83 31.34 1.01 7.95
C ARG A 83 30.72 -0.27 8.50
N ALA A 84 31.35 -0.82 9.53
CA ALA A 84 30.89 -2.08 10.11
C ALA A 84 29.73 -1.84 11.09
N TYR A 85 28.57 -2.42 10.79
CA TYR A 85 27.36 -2.54 11.61
C TYR A 85 26.61 -1.25 11.91
N ILE A 86 27.20 -0.06 11.69
CA ILE A 86 26.57 1.23 11.95
C ILE A 86 27.12 2.30 11.02
N LEU A 87 26.25 3.20 10.57
CA LEU A 87 26.60 4.39 9.77
C LEU A 87 25.57 5.50 9.98
N ALA A 88 25.85 6.69 9.46
CA ALA A 88 24.85 7.75 9.32
C ALA A 88 24.91 8.36 7.92
N TYR A 89 23.73 8.83 7.44
CA TYR A 89 23.64 9.57 6.17
C TYR A 89 22.62 10.70 6.26
N ASP A 90 22.73 11.66 5.37
CA ASP A 90 21.80 12.79 5.28
C ASP A 90 20.53 12.37 4.54
N ILE A 91 19.33 12.55 5.13
CA ILE A 91 18.05 12.10 4.57
C ILE A 91 17.64 12.93 3.34
N THR A 92 18.14 14.15 3.18
CA THR A 92 17.77 15.02 2.05
C THR A 92 18.59 14.70 0.80
N THR A 93 19.87 14.34 0.98
CA THR A 93 20.80 14.05 -0.13
C THR A 93 21.07 12.57 -0.35
N GLY A 94 20.88 11.71 0.67
CA GLY A 94 21.23 10.29 0.66
C GLY A 94 22.73 10.01 0.79
N VAL A 95 23.55 11.03 1.09
CA VAL A 95 25.00 10.94 1.14
C VAL A 95 25.48 10.50 2.51
N LEU A 96 26.46 9.58 2.54
CA LEU A 96 27.12 9.10 3.76
C LEU A 96 27.74 10.25 4.54
N ILE A 97 27.48 10.31 5.85
CA ILE A 97 28.11 11.26 6.77
C ILE A 97 29.42 10.66 7.29
N ASN A 98 30.54 11.17 6.80
CA ASN A 98 31.84 10.60 7.09
C ASN A 98 32.33 10.90 8.52
N SER A 99 31.87 11.97 9.17
CA SER A 99 32.19 12.30 10.56
C SER A 99 31.64 11.31 11.58
N PHE A 100 30.54 10.62 11.24
CA PHE A 100 29.95 9.57 12.07
C PHE A 100 30.49 8.20 11.63
N ALA A 101 31.55 7.74 12.26
CA ALA A 101 32.25 6.50 11.91
C ALA A 101 32.70 5.69 13.15
N PRO A 102 31.78 5.34 14.07
CA PRO A 102 32.14 4.46 15.17
C PRO A 102 32.48 3.06 14.69
N THR A 103 33.36 2.38 15.38
CA THR A 103 33.74 0.99 15.09
C THR A 103 33.12 0.05 16.09
N LEU A 104 32.43 -1.00 15.60
CA LEU A 104 31.82 -2.05 16.41
C LEU A 104 32.35 -3.41 15.94
N ASN A 105 32.29 -4.43 16.83
CA ASN A 105 32.70 -5.79 16.52
C ASN A 105 31.52 -6.79 16.38
N GLY A 106 30.29 -6.31 16.28
CA GLY A 106 29.09 -7.12 16.14
C GLY A 106 27.89 -6.31 15.69
N GLN A 107 26.88 -7.00 15.16
CA GLN A 107 25.72 -6.38 14.55
C GLN A 107 24.89 -5.54 15.54
N VAL A 108 24.29 -4.48 15.02
CA VAL A 108 23.35 -3.61 15.71
C VAL A 108 21.92 -4.00 15.35
N HIS A 109 21.13 -4.38 16.35
CA HIS A 109 19.73 -4.77 16.17
C HIS A 109 18.74 -3.62 16.37
N GLY A 110 19.05 -2.67 17.24
CA GLY A 110 18.17 -1.57 17.57
C GLY A 110 18.93 -0.26 17.79
N LEU A 111 18.30 0.83 17.37
CA LEU A 111 18.76 2.20 17.58
C LEU A 111 17.64 3.04 18.19
N ALA A 112 18.00 3.98 19.07
CA ALA A 112 17.11 5.02 19.55
C ALA A 112 17.87 6.34 19.72
N ALA A 113 17.17 7.45 19.47
CA ALA A 113 17.65 8.78 19.83
C ALA A 113 17.22 9.14 21.25
N SER A 114 18.05 9.90 21.97
CA SER A 114 17.55 10.65 23.14
C SER A 114 16.59 11.75 22.67
N PRO A 115 15.52 12.07 23.42
CA PRO A 115 14.56 13.09 23.00
C PRO A 115 15.17 14.48 22.76
N ASP A 116 16.28 14.81 23.45
CA ASP A 116 17.03 16.05 23.26
C ASP A 116 18.00 16.01 22.05
N GLY A 117 18.06 14.87 21.34
CA GLY A 117 18.95 14.66 20.19
C GLY A 117 20.44 14.57 20.53
N SER A 118 20.81 14.54 21.81
CA SER A 118 22.23 14.57 22.25
C SER A 118 22.92 13.21 22.16
N ARG A 119 22.16 12.11 21.98
CA ARG A 119 22.69 10.74 22.00
C ARG A 119 21.98 9.85 20.99
N VAL A 120 22.76 8.93 20.41
CA VAL A 120 22.25 7.74 19.72
C VAL A 120 22.59 6.53 20.56
N TYR A 121 21.58 5.81 21.03
CA TYR A 121 21.74 4.54 21.70
C TYR A 121 21.75 3.42 20.66
N ALA A 122 22.77 2.55 20.74
CA ALA A 122 22.91 1.38 19.89
C ALA A 122 22.87 0.10 20.75
N VAL A 123 22.10 -0.89 20.32
CA VAL A 123 22.02 -2.20 20.98
C VAL A 123 22.18 -3.35 19.99
N GLY A 124 22.72 -4.48 20.42
CA GLY A 124 22.96 -5.59 19.51
C GLY A 124 23.72 -6.75 20.10
N ASP A 125 24.63 -7.32 19.30
CA ASP A 125 25.48 -8.45 19.66
C ASP A 125 26.93 -8.04 19.96
N PHE A 126 27.30 -6.78 19.71
CA PHE A 126 28.65 -6.27 19.89
C PHE A 126 29.13 -6.33 21.34
N THR A 127 30.44 -6.44 21.51
CA THR A 127 31.12 -6.43 22.82
C THR A 127 32.19 -5.35 22.92
N ASN A 128 32.47 -4.63 21.82
CA ASN A 128 33.42 -3.56 21.75
C ASN A 128 32.91 -2.42 20.87
N VAL A 129 33.16 -1.18 21.30
CA VAL A 129 32.84 0.04 20.56
C VAL A 129 34.04 0.99 20.68
N ASN A 130 34.58 1.42 19.54
CA ASN A 130 35.75 2.33 19.46
C ASN A 130 36.93 1.85 20.34
N GLY A 131 37.20 0.53 20.33
CA GLY A 131 38.26 -0.08 21.12
C GLY A 131 37.94 -0.29 22.62
N THR A 132 36.78 0.18 23.09
CA THR A 132 36.35 0.05 24.50
C THR A 132 35.32 -1.10 24.65
N ASN A 133 35.48 -1.91 25.69
CA ASN A 133 34.53 -2.97 25.99
C ASN A 133 33.16 -2.40 26.36
N LYS A 134 32.15 -2.74 25.59
CA LYS A 134 30.74 -2.37 25.75
C LYS A 134 29.86 -3.57 25.40
N TYR A 135 29.26 -4.19 26.39
CA TYR A 135 28.52 -5.42 26.20
C TYR A 135 27.07 -5.15 25.78
N ARG A 136 26.82 -5.15 24.45
CA ARG A 136 25.52 -5.13 23.78
C ARG A 136 24.71 -3.84 23.89
N ALA A 137 25.26 -2.79 24.54
CA ALA A 137 24.62 -1.48 24.57
C ALA A 137 25.68 -0.38 24.67
N ALA A 138 25.49 0.71 23.94
CA ALA A 138 26.35 1.89 23.94
C ALA A 138 25.52 3.15 23.67
N ALA A 139 26.05 4.30 24.13
CA ALA A 139 25.58 5.61 23.72
C ALA A 139 26.70 6.31 22.93
N LEU A 140 26.34 6.92 21.80
CA LEU A 140 27.24 7.58 20.86
C LEU A 140 26.86 9.05 20.72
N ASN A 141 27.88 9.89 20.53
CA ASN A 141 27.66 11.27 20.10
C ASN A 141 27.10 11.28 18.65
N PRO A 142 26.00 11.94 18.38
CA PRO A 142 25.37 11.90 17.06
C PRO A 142 26.20 12.57 15.95
N THR A 143 27.02 13.55 16.27
CA THR A 143 27.81 14.26 15.26
C THR A 143 29.10 13.53 14.90
N THR A 144 29.77 12.93 15.89
CA THR A 144 31.12 12.39 15.71
C THR A 144 31.22 10.88 15.79
N GLY A 145 30.16 10.18 16.25
CA GLY A 145 30.23 8.76 16.55
C GLY A 145 31.08 8.40 17.77
N ALA A 146 31.57 9.40 18.51
CA ALA A 146 32.40 9.18 19.72
C ALA A 146 31.57 8.46 20.79
N LEU A 147 32.19 7.48 21.45
CA LEU A 147 31.58 6.73 22.54
C LEU A 147 31.38 7.64 23.77
N ILE A 148 30.17 7.69 24.31
CA ILE A 148 29.86 8.32 25.60
C ILE A 148 30.19 7.29 26.68
N THR A 149 31.41 7.39 27.19
CA THR A 149 32.04 6.40 28.08
C THR A 149 31.31 6.24 29.42
N SER A 150 30.70 7.33 29.92
CA SER A 150 29.90 7.30 31.16
C SER A 150 28.72 6.36 31.09
N PHE A 151 28.10 6.15 29.90
CA PHE A 151 27.01 5.23 29.72
C PHE A 151 27.54 3.80 29.50
N SER A 152 27.36 2.93 30.49
CA SER A 152 27.99 1.60 30.48
C SER A 152 27.13 0.47 31.10
N PRO A 153 25.90 0.26 30.65
CA PRO A 153 25.18 -0.96 31.06
C PRO A 153 25.78 -2.17 30.32
N GLY A 154 25.87 -3.33 30.99
CA GLY A 154 26.40 -4.56 30.42
C GLY A 154 25.35 -5.69 30.45
N PHE A 155 25.04 -6.26 29.30
CA PHE A 155 24.03 -7.34 29.17
C PHE A 155 24.70 -8.69 28.92
N ASN A 156 24.17 -9.77 29.52
CA ASN A 156 24.70 -11.12 29.35
C ASN A 156 24.25 -11.81 28.04
N SER A 157 23.21 -11.31 27.37
CA SER A 157 22.72 -11.83 26.10
C SER A 157 22.19 -10.70 25.20
N ARG A 158 21.79 -11.04 23.99
CA ARG A 158 21.33 -10.14 22.93
C ARG A 158 20.31 -9.12 23.42
N VAL A 159 20.53 -7.85 23.07
CA VAL A 159 19.56 -6.76 23.19
C VAL A 159 19.02 -6.47 21.78
N LYS A 160 17.69 -6.51 21.62
CA LYS A 160 17.03 -6.36 20.33
C LYS A 160 16.45 -4.97 20.09
N THR A 161 15.95 -4.34 21.14
CA THR A 161 15.23 -3.07 21.03
C THR A 161 15.61 -2.14 22.18
N VAL A 162 15.54 -0.85 21.92
CA VAL A 162 15.82 0.22 22.87
C VAL A 162 14.91 1.41 22.61
N VAL A 163 14.40 2.03 23.68
CA VAL A 163 13.73 3.34 23.62
C VAL A 163 14.21 4.19 24.80
N ALA A 164 14.16 5.51 24.67
CA ALA A 164 14.71 6.42 25.67
C ALA A 164 13.76 7.59 25.99
N THR A 165 13.77 7.99 27.24
CA THR A 165 13.43 9.34 27.70
C THR A 165 14.74 10.13 27.98
N ASN A 166 14.65 11.36 28.42
CA ASN A 166 15.84 12.10 28.81
C ASN A 166 16.56 11.49 30.04
N ASP A 167 15.82 10.81 30.91
CA ASP A 167 16.32 10.29 32.18
C ASP A 167 16.53 8.78 32.18
N THR A 168 15.75 8.04 31.39
CA THR A 168 15.70 6.56 31.43
C THR A 168 15.81 5.97 30.02
N VAL A 169 16.60 4.90 29.91
CA VAL A 169 16.68 4.06 28.72
C VAL A 169 16.13 2.68 29.03
N TYR A 170 15.16 2.24 28.22
CA TYR A 170 14.51 0.93 28.34
C TYR A 170 15.02 -0.01 27.26
N PHE A 171 15.22 -1.26 27.63
CA PHE A 171 15.77 -2.31 26.76
C PHE A 171 14.88 -3.53 26.73
N GLY A 172 14.78 -4.14 25.54
CA GLY A 172 14.17 -5.44 25.33
C GLY A 172 15.11 -6.39 24.60
N GLY A 173 15.01 -7.68 24.88
CA GLY A 173 15.87 -8.67 24.22
C GLY A 173 15.67 -10.10 24.74
N THR A 174 16.79 -10.86 24.77
CA THR A 174 16.85 -12.24 25.27
C THR A 174 17.69 -12.37 26.55
N PHE A 175 18.19 -11.26 27.08
CA PHE A 175 19.04 -11.24 28.26
C PHE A 175 18.29 -11.63 29.56
N THR A 176 19.05 -12.05 30.56
CA THR A 176 18.55 -12.37 31.91
C THR A 176 19.29 -11.62 33.01
N ASN A 177 20.36 -10.88 32.66
CA ASN A 177 21.15 -10.10 33.59
C ASN A 177 21.67 -8.81 32.94
N VAL A 178 21.66 -7.74 33.73
CA VAL A 178 22.21 -6.43 33.35
C VAL A 178 23.13 -5.95 34.48
N SER A 179 24.43 -5.78 34.19
CA SER A 179 25.43 -5.27 35.13
C SER A 179 25.40 -5.95 36.52
N GLY A 180 25.18 -7.29 36.55
CA GLY A 180 25.10 -8.07 37.79
C GLY A 180 23.69 -8.20 38.39
N SER A 181 22.72 -7.38 37.96
CA SER A 181 21.33 -7.44 38.41
C SER A 181 20.50 -8.38 37.56
N THR A 182 19.69 -9.25 38.15
CA THR A 182 18.75 -10.08 37.40
C THR A 182 17.66 -9.22 36.77
N ARG A 183 17.54 -9.29 35.45
CA ARG A 183 16.56 -8.57 34.63
C ARG A 183 16.16 -9.47 33.46
N THR A 184 14.93 -9.94 33.47
CA THR A 184 14.48 -10.97 32.51
C THR A 184 13.83 -10.31 31.29
N ARG A 185 14.61 -10.14 30.23
CA ARG A 185 14.23 -9.65 28.88
C ARG A 185 13.76 -8.20 28.80
N LEU A 186 13.58 -7.54 29.94
CA LEU A 186 13.25 -6.13 30.09
C LEU A 186 14.16 -5.50 31.12
N ALA A 187 14.62 -4.27 30.89
CA ALA A 187 15.41 -3.52 31.84
C ALA A 187 15.25 -2.01 31.61
N ALA A 188 15.42 -1.24 32.69
CA ALA A 188 15.55 0.20 32.64
C ALA A 188 16.85 0.62 33.31
N VAL A 189 17.56 1.58 32.68
CA VAL A 189 18.78 2.16 33.22
C VAL A 189 18.72 3.68 33.17
N ARG A 190 19.48 4.33 34.02
CA ARG A 190 19.65 5.80 34.02
C ARG A 190 20.35 6.25 32.73
N ALA A 191 19.78 7.20 32.01
CA ALA A 191 20.32 7.69 30.74
C ALA A 191 21.71 8.34 30.88
N SER A 192 22.00 8.98 32.01
CA SER A 192 23.28 9.68 32.23
C SER A 192 24.50 8.75 32.34
N ASN A 193 24.31 7.54 32.96
CA ASN A 193 25.46 6.67 33.29
C ASN A 193 25.22 5.17 33.09
N GLY A 194 24.00 4.74 32.71
CA GLY A 194 23.71 3.33 32.51
C GLY A 194 23.50 2.51 33.79
N ALA A 195 23.39 3.17 34.97
CA ALA A 195 23.09 2.48 36.22
C ALA A 195 21.71 1.83 36.16
N VAL A 196 21.63 0.56 36.58
CA VAL A 196 20.36 -0.22 36.57
C VAL A 196 19.40 0.41 37.58
N LEU A 197 18.19 0.68 37.13
CA LEU A 197 17.12 1.22 37.97
C LEU A 197 16.37 0.09 38.69
N ASP A 198 15.74 0.43 39.81
CA ASP A 198 14.81 -0.47 40.49
C ASP A 198 13.46 -0.50 39.77
N TRP A 199 13.50 -1.08 38.58
CA TRP A 199 12.40 -1.25 37.64
C TRP A 199 12.40 -2.70 37.18
N ASN A 200 11.46 -3.50 37.68
CA ASN A 200 11.53 -4.96 37.63
C ASN A 200 10.52 -5.59 36.65
N ALA A 201 10.12 -4.90 35.58
CA ALA A 201 9.34 -5.53 34.54
C ALA A 201 10.08 -6.73 33.92
N SER A 202 9.32 -7.78 33.62
CA SER A 202 9.86 -9.02 33.08
C SER A 202 8.93 -9.64 32.05
N ALA A 203 9.51 -10.31 31.04
CA ALA A 203 8.77 -11.08 30.06
C ALA A 203 9.31 -12.51 30.00
N SER A 204 8.44 -13.52 29.85
CA SER A 204 8.86 -14.93 29.79
C SER A 204 7.93 -15.81 28.97
N GLY A 205 8.35 -17.06 28.74
CA GLY A 205 7.58 -18.06 28.00
C GLY A 205 7.58 -17.85 26.48
N GLY A 206 6.99 -18.79 25.76
CA GLY A 206 6.90 -18.80 24.31
C GLY A 206 8.27 -18.76 23.64
N GLY A 207 8.46 -17.88 22.66
CA GLY A 207 9.74 -17.64 21.97
C GLY A 207 10.77 -16.90 22.81
N ASN A 208 10.44 -16.56 24.06
CA ASN A 208 11.34 -16.01 25.08
C ASN A 208 12.09 -14.73 24.65
N GLN A 209 11.45 -13.83 23.93
CA GLN A 209 12.08 -12.58 23.54
C GLN A 209 11.13 -11.38 23.60
N VAL A 210 11.68 -10.21 23.93
CA VAL A 210 11.12 -8.91 23.65
C VAL A 210 11.82 -8.37 22.41
N ALA A 211 11.06 -8.17 21.32
CA ALA A 211 11.59 -7.76 20.03
C ALA A 211 11.40 -6.26 19.75
N ALA A 212 10.37 -5.67 20.37
CA ALA A 212 9.99 -4.28 20.12
C ALA A 212 9.55 -3.58 21.42
N LEU A 213 9.85 -2.30 21.52
CA LEU A 213 9.41 -1.37 22.57
C LEU A 213 8.96 -0.07 21.93
N ALA A 214 7.92 0.55 22.48
CA ALA A 214 7.53 1.91 22.14
C ALA A 214 6.95 2.62 23.37
N LEU A 215 7.31 3.88 23.58
CA LEU A 215 6.58 4.75 24.49
C LEU A 215 5.32 5.27 23.80
N THR A 216 4.20 5.35 24.52
CA THR A 216 3.00 6.03 23.99
C THR A 216 3.30 7.50 23.69
N PRO A 217 2.50 8.17 22.83
CA PRO A 217 2.73 9.58 22.49
C PRO A 217 2.87 10.51 23.71
N ASP A 218 2.05 10.29 24.72
CA ASP A 218 2.08 11.00 26.01
C ASP A 218 3.15 10.49 26.99
N LYS A 219 3.89 9.41 26.60
CA LYS A 219 4.92 8.72 27.39
C LYS A 219 4.40 8.11 28.71
N SER A 220 3.09 7.97 28.86
CA SER A 220 2.48 7.40 30.08
C SER A 220 2.59 5.88 30.16
N LYS A 221 2.86 5.20 29.04
CA LYS A 221 3.02 3.74 28.98
C LYS A 221 4.22 3.34 28.13
N LEU A 222 4.87 2.25 28.51
CA LEU A 222 5.83 1.53 27.69
C LEU A 222 5.18 0.28 27.12
N VAL A 223 4.91 0.28 25.82
CA VAL A 223 4.35 -0.86 25.10
C VAL A 223 5.44 -1.87 24.81
N VAL A 224 5.17 -3.14 25.06
CA VAL A 224 6.12 -4.24 24.95
C VAL A 224 5.60 -5.24 23.92
N GLY A 225 6.42 -5.53 22.92
CA GLY A 225 6.13 -6.46 21.83
C GLY A 225 7.18 -7.56 21.70
N GLY A 226 6.77 -8.74 21.28
CA GLY A 226 7.68 -9.87 21.07
C GLY A 226 6.96 -11.19 20.86
N SER A 227 7.56 -12.28 21.37
CA SER A 227 7.00 -13.63 21.26
C SER A 227 6.80 -14.30 22.64
N PHE A 228 6.83 -13.52 23.72
CA PHE A 228 6.60 -13.98 25.09
C PHE A 228 5.15 -14.38 25.34
N THR A 229 4.90 -15.19 26.38
CA THR A 229 3.54 -15.57 26.81
C THR A 229 3.13 -14.93 28.12
N THR A 230 4.07 -14.36 28.87
CA THR A 230 3.78 -13.68 30.14
C THR A 230 4.54 -12.36 30.25
N LEU A 231 3.89 -11.36 30.85
CA LEU A 231 4.47 -10.07 31.23
C LEU A 231 4.22 -9.87 32.73
N ASN A 232 5.28 -9.71 33.52
CA ASN A 232 5.22 -9.66 34.98
C ASN A 232 4.44 -10.84 35.63
N GLY A 233 4.59 -12.04 35.04
CA GLY A 233 3.87 -13.24 35.52
C GLY A 233 2.41 -13.34 35.06
N GLU A 234 1.79 -12.29 34.52
CA GLU A 234 0.46 -12.33 33.94
C GLU A 234 0.50 -12.82 32.48
N GLN A 235 -0.53 -13.59 32.11
CA GLN A 235 -0.64 -14.07 30.71
C GLN A 235 -0.81 -12.91 29.73
N ARG A 236 0.13 -12.77 28.81
CA ARG A 236 0.14 -11.81 27.68
C ARG A 236 0.79 -12.47 26.49
N PHE A 237 0.08 -12.56 25.37
CA PHE A 237 0.55 -13.24 24.17
C PHE A 237 1.22 -12.25 23.22
N GLY A 238 2.49 -11.93 23.49
CA GLY A 238 3.37 -11.15 22.64
C GLY A 238 3.14 -9.63 22.62
N LEU A 239 2.07 -9.14 23.25
CA LEU A 239 1.76 -7.71 23.33
C LEU A 239 1.23 -7.34 24.72
N GLY A 240 1.71 -6.23 25.27
CA GLY A 240 1.25 -5.67 26.54
C GLY A 240 1.87 -4.31 26.81
N ALA A 241 1.56 -3.71 27.95
CA ALA A 241 2.17 -2.44 28.36
C ALA A 241 2.48 -2.44 29.86
N VAL A 242 3.53 -1.66 30.20
CA VAL A 242 3.94 -1.44 31.59
C VAL A 242 4.07 0.06 31.86
N ASP A 243 3.95 0.43 33.11
CA ASP A 243 4.23 1.78 33.59
C ASP A 243 5.72 2.10 33.47
N PRO A 244 6.11 3.18 32.81
CA PRO A 244 7.53 3.52 32.60
C PRO A 244 8.29 3.81 33.91
N ALA A 245 7.62 4.28 34.95
CA ALA A 245 8.27 4.63 36.22
C ALA A 245 8.44 3.42 37.13
N THR A 246 7.43 2.53 37.17
CA THR A 246 7.40 1.41 38.15
C THR A 246 7.67 0.04 37.52
N GLY A 247 7.43 -0.13 36.22
CA GLY A 247 7.49 -1.42 35.54
C GLY A 247 6.25 -2.32 35.74
N SER A 248 5.25 -1.85 36.47
CA SER A 248 4.02 -2.61 36.73
C SER A 248 3.17 -2.71 35.46
N ASN A 249 2.42 -3.80 35.31
CA ASN A 249 1.47 -3.94 34.20
C ASN A 249 0.42 -2.83 34.23
N VAL A 250 0.12 -2.26 33.06
CA VAL A 250 -0.96 -1.31 32.85
C VAL A 250 -1.93 -1.82 31.78
N ALA A 251 -3.15 -1.32 31.79
CA ALA A 251 -4.16 -1.72 30.82
C ALA A 251 -3.71 -1.40 29.38
N TRP A 252 -3.87 -2.39 28.51
CA TRP A 252 -3.60 -2.31 27.08
C TRP A 252 -4.60 -3.20 26.33
N ASP A 253 -5.76 -2.64 26.00
CA ASP A 253 -6.92 -3.43 25.51
C ASP A 253 -6.63 -4.12 24.17
N ALA A 254 -5.73 -3.58 23.35
CA ALA A 254 -5.30 -4.21 22.10
C ALA A 254 -4.76 -5.65 22.32
N SER A 255 -4.19 -5.96 23.49
CA SER A 255 -3.70 -7.30 23.82
C SER A 255 -4.83 -8.33 24.01
N ASN A 256 -6.09 -7.90 24.12
CA ASN A 256 -7.25 -8.80 24.10
C ASN A 256 -7.55 -9.32 22.71
N LEU A 257 -7.30 -8.53 21.67
CA LEU A 257 -7.49 -8.92 20.27
C LEU A 257 -6.22 -9.53 19.67
N ILE A 258 -5.07 -8.85 19.80
CA ILE A 258 -3.81 -9.27 19.18
C ILE A 258 -3.07 -10.26 20.08
N LYS A 259 -2.76 -11.44 19.51
CA LYS A 259 -2.14 -12.55 20.25
C LYS A 259 -1.08 -13.23 19.39
N ASN A 260 0.15 -12.69 19.41
CA ASN A 260 1.28 -13.20 18.63
C ASN A 260 2.39 -13.67 19.55
N ALA A 261 2.37 -14.92 19.98
CA ALA A 261 3.36 -15.46 20.90
C ALA A 261 3.83 -16.85 20.47
N GLY A 262 4.85 -17.37 21.14
CA GLY A 262 5.43 -18.67 20.85
C GLY A 262 6.63 -18.60 19.91
N THR A 263 6.95 -19.73 19.29
CA THR A 263 8.05 -19.82 18.30
C THR A 263 7.55 -19.51 16.89
N LYS A 264 6.22 -19.53 16.68
CA LYS A 264 5.58 -19.40 15.36
C LYS A 264 4.91 -18.07 15.11
N ALA A 265 4.84 -17.20 16.12
CA ALA A 265 4.27 -15.86 15.97
C ALA A 265 4.96 -14.87 16.91
N GLY A 266 4.96 -13.61 16.52
CA GLY A 266 5.53 -12.55 17.35
C GLY A 266 5.17 -11.16 16.81
N ILE A 267 5.27 -10.17 17.70
CA ILE A 267 5.29 -8.77 17.33
C ILE A 267 6.71 -8.43 16.91
N THR A 268 6.87 -7.92 15.69
CA THR A 268 8.17 -7.63 15.06
C THR A 268 8.64 -6.22 15.34
N SER A 269 7.72 -5.24 15.32
CA SER A 269 8.02 -3.82 15.50
C SER A 269 6.92 -3.13 16.28
N LEU A 270 7.30 -2.12 17.04
CA LEU A 270 6.44 -1.12 17.64
C LEU A 270 7.00 0.26 17.32
N THR A 271 6.18 1.16 16.78
CA THR A 271 6.55 2.55 16.47
C THR A 271 5.46 3.49 16.93
N THR A 272 5.83 4.74 17.19
CA THR A 272 4.91 5.76 17.69
C THR A 272 4.87 6.92 16.72
N SER A 273 3.68 7.40 16.36
CA SER A 273 3.44 8.71 15.75
C SER A 273 3.00 9.71 16.82
N ASP A 274 2.62 10.91 16.40
CA ASP A 274 2.12 11.94 17.33
C ASP A 274 0.89 11.48 18.13
N ASN A 275 0.08 10.58 17.58
CA ASN A 275 -1.20 10.18 18.16
C ASN A 275 -1.34 8.67 18.45
N ASN A 276 -0.58 7.83 17.75
CA ASN A 276 -0.83 6.40 17.70
C ASN A 276 0.43 5.57 17.99
N VAL A 277 0.21 4.33 18.38
CA VAL A 277 1.23 3.27 18.40
C VAL A 277 0.88 2.24 17.33
N TYR A 278 1.84 1.88 16.49
CA TYR A 278 1.71 0.86 15.46
C TYR A 278 2.43 -0.41 15.87
N ALA A 279 1.78 -1.55 15.69
CA ALA A 279 2.39 -2.86 15.83
C ALA A 279 2.39 -3.60 14.50
N THR A 280 3.48 -4.28 14.20
CA THR A 280 3.57 -5.25 13.09
C THR A 280 3.87 -6.62 13.63
N GLY A 281 3.54 -7.67 12.87
CA GLY A 281 3.74 -9.03 13.35
C GLY A 281 3.91 -10.05 12.23
N TYR A 282 4.31 -11.25 12.66
CA TYR A 282 4.39 -12.43 11.81
C TYR A 282 3.62 -13.60 12.45
N VAL A 283 3.10 -14.49 11.59
CA VAL A 283 2.47 -15.74 12.01
C VAL A 283 2.89 -16.86 11.05
N PHE A 284 3.55 -17.87 11.58
CA PHE A 284 4.00 -19.02 10.81
C PHE A 284 3.35 -20.32 11.32
N GLY A 285 2.37 -20.80 10.57
CA GLY A 285 1.71 -22.08 10.88
C GLY A 285 0.68 -22.05 12.00
N GLY A 286 0.38 -23.19 12.58
CA GLY A 286 -0.63 -23.36 13.63
C GLY A 286 -0.19 -22.91 15.02
N GLY A 287 -1.13 -22.93 15.98
CA GLY A 287 -0.84 -22.69 17.40
C GLY A 287 0.08 -23.75 18.00
N GLU A 288 0.60 -23.45 19.19
CA GLU A 288 1.43 -24.35 20.00
C GLU A 288 0.66 -24.76 21.26
N ALA A 289 1.07 -25.84 21.93
CA ALA A 289 0.40 -26.32 23.14
C ALA A 289 0.33 -25.22 24.22
N GLY A 290 -0.86 -24.82 24.61
CA GLY A 290 -1.10 -23.74 25.59
C GLY A 290 -0.89 -22.32 25.06
N ILE A 291 -0.58 -22.14 23.79
CA ILE A 291 -0.41 -20.84 23.14
C ILE A 291 -1.40 -20.73 21.97
N PRO A 292 -2.28 -19.73 21.93
CA PRO A 292 -3.18 -19.55 20.81
C PRO A 292 -2.39 -19.34 19.51
N LYS A 293 -2.99 -19.70 18.39
CA LYS A 293 -2.46 -19.34 17.07
C LYS A 293 -2.31 -17.81 17.01
N GLY A 294 -1.17 -17.33 16.51
CA GLY A 294 -0.98 -15.91 16.19
C GLY A 294 -2.02 -15.41 15.20
N ASN A 295 -2.32 -14.13 15.25
CA ASN A 295 -3.39 -13.57 14.43
C ASN A 295 -3.04 -12.27 13.70
N LEU A 296 -1.93 -11.60 14.02
CA LEU A 296 -1.48 -10.40 13.32
C LEU A 296 -0.32 -10.73 12.37
N GLU A 297 -0.58 -10.76 11.08
CA GLU A 297 0.42 -10.80 9.99
C GLU A 297 0.56 -9.43 9.30
N GLY A 298 -0.22 -8.45 9.68
CA GLY A 298 -0.27 -7.11 9.11
C GLY A 298 0.19 -6.03 10.06
N VAL A 299 -0.54 -4.94 10.03
CA VAL A 299 -0.34 -3.75 10.85
C VAL A 299 -1.56 -3.52 11.73
N ALA A 300 -1.34 -3.17 12.98
CA ALA A 300 -2.37 -2.67 13.88
C ALA A 300 -2.01 -1.26 14.35
N SER A 301 -2.97 -0.34 14.31
CA SER A 301 -2.89 0.98 14.92
C SER A 301 -3.65 0.99 16.23
N MET A 302 -3.03 1.53 17.26
CA MET A 302 -3.55 1.61 18.62
C MET A 302 -3.45 3.05 19.13
N SER A 303 -4.43 3.49 19.90
CA SER A 303 -4.37 4.77 20.59
C SER A 303 -3.35 4.74 21.73
N GLY A 304 -2.92 5.90 22.24
CA GLY A 304 -2.11 5.99 23.46
C GLY A 304 -2.78 5.40 24.70
N ALA A 305 -4.11 5.29 24.72
CA ALA A 305 -4.85 4.59 25.78
C ALA A 305 -4.72 3.06 25.69
N GLY A 306 -4.41 2.51 24.51
CA GLY A 306 -4.23 1.09 24.26
C GLY A 306 -5.41 0.42 23.54
N THR A 307 -6.37 1.20 23.02
CA THR A 307 -7.48 0.68 22.21
C THR A 307 -7.06 0.51 20.76
N ILE A 308 -7.63 -0.47 20.06
CA ILE A 308 -7.44 -0.65 18.62
C ILE A 308 -8.13 0.48 17.87
N ASN A 309 -7.38 1.23 17.07
CA ASN A 309 -7.93 2.16 16.09
C ASN A 309 -8.32 1.42 14.80
N TRP A 310 -7.47 0.52 14.33
CA TRP A 310 -7.72 -0.35 13.19
C TRP A 310 -6.69 -1.49 13.10
N VAL A 311 -7.04 -2.52 12.34
CA VAL A 311 -6.16 -3.64 11.98
C VAL A 311 -6.28 -3.86 10.47
N THR A 312 -5.17 -4.16 9.79
CA THR A 312 -5.21 -4.64 8.42
C THR A 312 -5.48 -6.14 8.40
N SER A 313 -6.54 -6.58 7.71
CA SER A 313 -6.72 -7.99 7.33
C SER A 313 -6.02 -8.22 5.99
N CYS A 314 -4.69 -8.13 6.01
CA CYS A 314 -3.80 -8.50 4.92
C CYS A 314 -3.01 -9.76 5.33
N HIS A 315 -2.73 -10.63 4.37
CA HIS A 315 -1.92 -11.82 4.58
C HIS A 315 -0.47 -11.54 4.19
N GLY A 316 0.45 -12.04 4.98
CA GLY A 316 1.89 -11.85 4.86
C GLY A 316 2.47 -10.97 5.96
N ASP A 317 3.61 -11.39 6.48
CA ASP A 317 4.26 -10.78 7.64
C ASP A 317 4.68 -9.33 7.39
N ASN A 318 4.59 -8.50 8.42
CA ASN A 318 5.09 -7.13 8.39
C ASN A 318 6.15 -6.92 9.49
N TYR A 319 7.17 -6.11 9.17
CA TYR A 319 8.38 -5.96 9.99
C TYR A 319 8.58 -4.56 10.52
N GLY A 320 7.95 -3.55 9.94
CA GLY A 320 8.05 -2.17 10.37
C GLY A 320 6.86 -1.33 9.88
N ALA A 321 6.52 -0.30 10.66
CA ALA A 321 5.55 0.71 10.27
C ALA A 321 6.05 2.10 10.65
N PHE A 322 5.66 3.12 9.90
CA PHE A 322 5.96 4.53 10.14
C PHE A 322 4.81 5.39 9.60
N ALA A 323 4.43 6.44 10.33
CA ALA A 323 3.34 7.32 9.91
C ALA A 323 3.84 8.75 9.70
N MET A 324 3.38 9.39 8.62
CA MET A 324 3.57 10.80 8.33
C MET A 324 2.45 11.34 7.44
N GLY A 325 2.02 12.56 7.68
CA GLY A 325 1.08 13.27 6.79
C GLY A 325 -0.28 12.58 6.61
N GLY A 326 -0.80 11.89 7.63
CA GLY A 326 -2.06 11.15 7.58
C GLY A 326 -1.97 9.78 6.90
N THR A 327 -0.76 9.33 6.55
CA THR A 327 -0.46 8.05 5.91
C THR A 327 0.39 7.18 6.82
N ALA A 328 -0.03 5.93 7.03
CA ALA A 328 0.75 4.88 7.68
C ALA A 328 1.41 4.00 6.61
N TYR A 329 2.73 3.94 6.59
CA TYR A 329 3.54 3.11 5.71
C TYR A 329 3.97 1.84 6.43
N ALA A 330 4.03 0.73 5.72
CA ALA A 330 4.49 -0.55 6.26
C ALA A 330 5.42 -1.27 5.30
N VAL A 331 6.33 -2.06 5.86
CA VAL A 331 7.23 -2.94 5.12
C VAL A 331 7.07 -4.39 5.61
N GLY A 332 7.11 -5.34 4.65
CA GLY A 332 6.90 -6.75 4.92
C GLY A 332 6.89 -7.59 3.65
N HIS A 333 5.97 -8.54 3.54
CA HIS A 333 5.76 -9.34 2.33
C HIS A 333 4.28 -9.70 2.08
N SER A 334 3.40 -8.70 2.17
CA SER A 334 1.97 -8.92 1.98
C SER A 334 1.62 -9.40 0.57
N HIS A 335 0.69 -10.37 0.46
CA HIS A 335 0.30 -10.98 -0.81
C HIS A 335 -1.23 -11.03 -1.04
N ASP A 336 -2.03 -10.68 -0.03
CA ASP A 336 -3.49 -10.61 -0.12
C ASP A 336 -4.04 -9.56 0.85
N CYS A 337 -4.75 -8.56 0.36
CA CYS A 337 -5.39 -7.51 1.17
C CYS A 337 -6.89 -7.39 0.89
N ARG A 338 -7.55 -8.44 0.38
CA ARG A 338 -9.00 -8.45 0.09
C ARG A 338 -9.85 -8.12 1.31
N GLY A 339 -9.38 -8.46 2.51
CA GLY A 339 -10.04 -8.14 3.78
C GLY A 339 -10.30 -6.64 3.98
N ILE A 340 -9.50 -5.77 3.36
CA ILE A 340 -9.63 -4.31 3.39
C ILE A 340 -9.88 -3.70 1.99
N ASN A 341 -10.52 -4.41 1.07
CA ASN A 341 -10.74 -3.99 -0.32
C ASN A 341 -9.44 -3.71 -1.12
N GLY A 342 -8.30 -4.25 -0.70
CA GLY A 342 -7.04 -4.17 -1.39
C GLY A 342 -6.87 -5.26 -2.45
N PHE A 343 -5.63 -5.46 -2.88
CA PHE A 343 -5.27 -6.44 -3.91
C PHE A 343 -5.56 -7.88 -3.49
N PRO A 344 -6.01 -8.72 -4.44
CA PRO A 344 -6.19 -10.16 -4.20
C PRO A 344 -4.86 -10.91 -4.31
N GLN A 345 -4.79 -12.07 -3.67
CA GLN A 345 -3.73 -13.04 -3.93
C GLN A 345 -3.78 -13.51 -5.39
N THR A 346 -2.61 -13.62 -6.01
CA THR A 346 -2.42 -14.17 -7.35
C THR A 346 -1.83 -15.57 -7.30
N GLU A 347 -1.87 -16.30 -8.42
CA GLU A 347 -1.20 -17.58 -8.55
C GLU A 347 -0.29 -17.56 -9.80
N PRO A 348 1.04 -17.63 -9.67
CA PRO A 348 1.82 -17.66 -8.42
C PRO A 348 1.66 -16.37 -7.59
N TRP A 349 1.99 -16.43 -6.30
CA TRP A 349 1.87 -15.29 -5.40
C TRP A 349 2.73 -14.11 -5.83
N THR A 350 2.12 -12.94 -5.93
CA THR A 350 2.83 -11.67 -6.03
C THR A 350 2.93 -11.07 -4.64
N VAL A 351 4.14 -10.69 -4.25
CA VAL A 351 4.44 -10.17 -2.90
C VAL A 351 4.74 -8.67 -2.98
N TYR A 352 4.01 -7.88 -2.20
CA TYR A 352 4.21 -6.44 -2.05
C TYR A 352 4.96 -6.16 -0.75
N ARG A 353 6.18 -5.59 -0.86
CA ARG A 353 7.12 -5.47 0.25
C ARG A 353 7.14 -4.11 0.92
N ALA A 354 6.42 -3.15 0.36
CA ALA A 354 6.16 -1.84 0.97
C ALA A 354 4.79 -1.35 0.53
N MET A 355 4.02 -0.81 1.46
CA MET A 355 2.63 -0.41 1.27
C MET A 355 2.30 0.82 2.10
N ALA A 356 1.19 1.46 1.75
CA ALA A 356 0.65 2.61 2.48
C ALA A 356 -0.83 2.42 2.80
N PHE A 357 -1.24 2.97 3.94
CA PHE A 357 -2.62 2.93 4.44
C PHE A 357 -3.02 4.32 4.96
N THR A 358 -4.32 4.58 5.04
CA THR A 358 -4.80 5.75 5.77
C THR A 358 -4.44 5.62 7.26
N GLU A 359 -4.02 6.71 7.90
CA GLU A 359 -3.69 6.71 9.32
C GLU A 359 -4.91 6.49 10.20
N ASN A 360 -6.09 6.90 9.72
CA ASN A 360 -7.38 6.69 10.38
C ASN A 360 -8.13 5.51 9.74
N ALA A 361 -9.01 4.87 10.52
CA ALA A 361 -9.96 3.89 10.00
C ALA A 361 -10.95 4.59 9.05
N THR A 362 -11.19 3.97 7.90
CA THR A 362 -12.10 4.49 6.85
C THR A 362 -13.14 3.46 6.45
N GLN A 363 -13.00 2.22 6.93
CA GLN A 363 -13.87 1.09 6.63
C GLN A 363 -13.80 0.05 7.74
N VAL A 364 -14.41 -1.10 7.52
CA VAL A 364 -14.30 -2.28 8.40
C VAL A 364 -13.73 -3.47 7.64
N ASN A 365 -13.05 -4.35 8.35
CA ASN A 365 -12.55 -5.60 7.78
C ASN A 365 -13.71 -6.49 7.32
N LYS A 366 -13.56 -7.08 6.16
CA LYS A 366 -14.49 -8.08 5.63
C LYS A 366 -14.30 -9.42 6.31
N THR A 367 -15.29 -10.29 6.13
CA THR A 367 -15.19 -11.70 6.57
C THR A 367 -14.04 -12.38 5.84
N GLU A 368 -13.17 -13.04 6.63
CA GLU A 368 -12.08 -13.85 6.09
C GLU A 368 -12.63 -15.11 5.42
N THR A 369 -12.20 -15.38 4.21
CA THR A 369 -12.64 -16.54 3.41
C THR A 369 -11.54 -17.55 3.14
N VAL A 370 -10.28 -17.20 3.44
CA VAL A 370 -9.14 -18.10 3.27
C VAL A 370 -8.90 -18.87 4.56
N GLY A 371 -8.94 -20.18 4.48
CA GLY A 371 -8.70 -21.03 5.64
C GLY A 371 -7.30 -20.82 6.23
N GLY A 372 -7.23 -20.81 7.55
CA GLY A 372 -5.95 -20.67 8.25
C GLY A 372 -5.62 -19.27 8.75
N TYR A 373 -6.26 -18.22 8.24
CA TYR A 373 -6.09 -16.84 8.71
C TYR A 373 -7.13 -16.46 9.77
N TYR A 374 -6.82 -15.46 10.58
CA TYR A 374 -7.74 -14.98 11.62
C TYR A 374 -8.80 -14.07 10.99
N ASN A 375 -10.06 -14.25 11.42
CA ASN A 375 -11.17 -13.45 10.93
C ASN A 375 -11.34 -12.16 11.74
N PHE A 376 -10.88 -11.04 11.20
CA PHE A 376 -11.05 -9.70 11.77
C PHE A 376 -12.37 -9.02 11.37
N ALA A 377 -13.34 -9.73 10.78
CA ALA A 377 -14.59 -9.16 10.30
C ALA A 377 -15.25 -8.19 11.28
N GLY A 378 -15.66 -7.04 10.79
CA GLY A 378 -16.33 -6.00 11.57
C GLY A 378 -15.40 -5.12 12.42
N THR A 379 -14.10 -5.44 12.55
CA THR A 379 -13.17 -4.52 13.21
C THR A 379 -12.84 -3.33 12.30
N PRO A 380 -12.57 -2.14 12.85
CA PRO A 380 -12.15 -1.00 12.04
C PRO A 380 -10.92 -1.32 11.18
N ALA A 381 -10.90 -0.82 9.96
CA ALA A 381 -9.83 -1.03 8.98
C ALA A 381 -9.45 0.28 8.26
N PRO A 382 -8.18 0.44 7.84
CA PRO A 382 -7.75 1.54 7.01
C PRO A 382 -8.07 1.27 5.54
N THR A 383 -8.02 2.28 4.67
CA THR A 383 -7.94 2.09 3.21
C THR A 383 -6.48 1.86 2.80
N SER A 384 -6.25 0.88 1.92
CA SER A 384 -4.97 0.72 1.25
C SER A 384 -4.79 1.84 0.23
N LEU A 385 -3.73 2.63 0.38
CA LEU A 385 -3.40 3.72 -0.53
C LEU A 385 -2.51 3.22 -1.67
N ASN A 386 -2.60 3.88 -2.82
CA ASN A 386 -1.85 3.47 -4.00
C ASN A 386 -0.38 3.93 -3.89
N TRP A 387 0.43 3.15 -3.18
CA TRP A 387 1.87 3.31 -3.09
C TRP A 387 2.53 1.93 -2.90
N TYR A 388 3.19 1.46 -3.98
CA TYR A 388 3.73 0.10 -4.06
C TYR A 388 5.08 0.12 -4.78
N PRO A 389 6.17 0.59 -4.13
CA PRO A 389 7.50 0.45 -4.70
C PRO A 389 7.88 -1.03 -4.79
N ASP A 390 8.45 -1.42 -5.92
CA ASP A 390 8.92 -2.77 -6.14
C ASP A 390 10.30 -2.97 -5.49
N LEU A 391 10.35 -3.73 -4.39
CA LEU A 391 11.58 -4.12 -3.71
C LEU A 391 11.87 -5.59 -4.01
N ALA A 392 12.98 -5.86 -4.68
CA ALA A 392 13.44 -7.22 -4.91
C ALA A 392 13.85 -7.89 -3.58
N ALA A 393 13.53 -9.17 -3.42
CA ALA A 393 13.98 -9.92 -2.24
C ALA A 393 15.51 -10.00 -2.18
N GLY A 394 16.05 -9.91 -0.97
CA GLY A 394 17.44 -10.14 -0.66
C GLY A 394 17.69 -11.59 -0.25
N THR A 395 18.96 -11.96 -0.22
CA THR A 395 19.39 -13.32 0.13
C THR A 395 20.28 -13.41 1.36
N PHE A 396 20.61 -12.26 1.98
CA PHE A 396 21.57 -12.19 3.07
C PHE A 396 21.13 -12.98 4.30
N THR A 397 19.84 -12.89 4.66
CA THR A 397 19.29 -13.63 5.80
C THR A 397 18.87 -15.07 5.44
N GLY A 398 18.74 -15.38 4.16
CA GLY A 398 18.18 -16.65 3.68
C GLY A 398 16.66 -16.76 3.83
N GLN A 399 15.96 -15.66 4.16
CA GLN A 399 14.51 -15.64 4.38
C GLN A 399 13.72 -15.07 3.20
N ASP A 400 14.37 -14.69 2.11
CA ASP A 400 13.76 -14.13 0.90
C ASP A 400 12.93 -12.85 1.18
N GLN A 401 13.43 -12.00 2.10
CA GLN A 401 12.81 -10.75 2.47
C GLN A 401 13.50 -9.55 1.81
N ALA A 402 12.89 -8.37 1.88
CA ALA A 402 13.48 -7.14 1.34
C ALA A 402 13.74 -6.10 2.43
N ALA A 403 12.70 -5.44 2.91
CA ALA A 403 12.81 -4.42 3.94
C ALA A 403 12.44 -4.98 5.32
N TRP A 404 13.27 -4.67 6.31
CA TRP A 404 13.09 -5.07 7.72
C TRP A 404 12.71 -3.90 8.61
N ASN A 405 12.96 -2.67 8.16
CA ASN A 405 12.72 -1.47 8.94
C ASN A 405 12.27 -0.31 8.04
N ILE A 406 11.48 0.57 8.60
CA ILE A 406 11.07 1.85 8.00
C ILE A 406 11.16 2.94 9.07
N SER A 407 11.63 4.13 8.67
CA SER A 407 11.71 5.32 9.50
C SER A 407 11.57 6.57 8.62
N GLY A 408 11.64 7.76 9.18
CA GLY A 408 11.54 8.98 8.38
C GLY A 408 11.46 10.24 9.23
N ASN A 409 11.16 11.33 8.54
CA ASN A 409 10.77 12.62 9.10
C ASN A 409 9.49 13.13 8.37
N ASN A 410 9.18 14.42 8.46
CA ASN A 410 7.98 14.98 7.82
C ASN A 410 8.05 15.09 6.29
N ASP A 411 9.21 14.89 5.68
CA ASP A 411 9.46 15.09 4.25
C ASP A 411 9.85 13.79 3.52
N TYR A 412 10.49 12.86 4.23
CA TYR A 412 11.07 11.64 3.66
C TYR A 412 10.75 10.43 4.51
N ILE A 413 10.51 9.29 3.85
CA ILE A 413 10.61 7.98 4.46
C ILE A 413 11.87 7.26 3.97
N THR A 414 12.43 6.40 4.81
CA THR A 414 13.58 5.58 4.49
C THR A 414 13.33 4.13 4.88
N LEU A 415 13.62 3.23 3.95
CA LEU A 415 13.50 1.78 4.16
C LEU A 415 14.89 1.18 4.30
N GLY A 416 15.04 0.30 5.26
CA GLY A 416 16.25 -0.46 5.49
C GLY A 416 15.98 -1.96 5.43
N GLY A 417 16.90 -2.72 4.83
CA GLY A 417 16.75 -4.15 4.69
C GLY A 417 17.91 -4.82 3.99
N GLU A 418 17.62 -5.83 3.16
CA GLU A 418 18.60 -6.61 2.39
C GLU A 418 18.30 -6.62 0.88
N PHE A 419 17.34 -5.82 0.42
CA PHE A 419 16.95 -5.76 -1.00
C PHE A 419 18.13 -5.33 -1.88
N PRO A 420 18.35 -5.98 -3.06
CA PRO A 420 19.40 -5.59 -4.01
C PRO A 420 18.93 -4.54 -5.02
N ARG A 421 17.60 -4.34 -5.19
CA ARG A 421 16.99 -3.48 -6.21
C ARG A 421 15.71 -2.84 -5.69
N VAL A 422 15.44 -1.64 -6.20
CA VAL A 422 14.17 -0.92 -5.99
C VAL A 422 13.68 -0.41 -7.35
N ASN A 423 12.41 -0.64 -7.69
CA ASN A 423 11.81 -0.26 -8.97
C ASN A 423 12.68 -0.68 -10.17
N ASN A 424 13.17 -1.91 -10.13
CA ASN A 424 14.07 -2.52 -11.11
C ASN A 424 15.45 -1.82 -11.27
N THR A 425 15.80 -0.89 -10.40
CA THR A 425 17.11 -0.20 -10.39
C THR A 425 17.97 -0.75 -9.25
N GLY A 426 19.26 -0.94 -9.48
CA GLY A 426 20.21 -1.39 -8.47
C GLY A 426 20.30 -0.37 -7.31
N GLN A 427 19.84 -0.75 -6.13
CA GLN A 427 19.85 0.03 -4.90
C GLN A 427 19.81 -0.94 -3.72
N GLN A 428 20.92 -1.08 -2.98
CA GLN A 428 21.05 -2.16 -2.00
C GLN A 428 20.93 -1.68 -0.56
N GLY A 429 20.03 -2.33 0.19
CA GLY A 429 19.92 -2.27 1.65
C GLY A 429 19.29 -1.01 2.22
N LEU A 430 19.36 0.11 1.54
CA LEU A 430 18.81 1.41 1.94
C LEU A 430 18.16 2.12 0.76
N VAL A 431 17.00 2.75 0.95
CA VAL A 431 16.33 3.59 -0.04
C VAL A 431 15.50 4.66 0.65
N ARG A 432 15.39 5.84 0.02
CA ARG A 432 14.55 6.96 0.46
C ARG A 432 13.47 7.26 -0.56
N PHE A 433 12.32 7.72 -0.05
CA PHE A 433 11.23 8.28 -0.85
C PHE A 433 10.83 9.63 -0.24
N ALA A 434 10.51 10.60 -1.07
CA ALA A 434 10.13 11.93 -0.64
C ALA A 434 8.64 12.21 -0.87
N ARG A 435 8.10 13.18 -0.15
CA ARG A 435 6.82 13.78 -0.51
C ARG A 435 6.82 14.19 -1.98
N LYS A 436 5.65 14.15 -2.64
CA LYS A 436 5.52 14.43 -4.07
C LYS A 436 5.98 15.83 -4.49
N ASP A 437 5.86 16.82 -3.60
CA ASP A 437 6.36 18.18 -3.85
C ASP A 437 7.90 18.32 -3.79
N LEU A 438 8.60 17.34 -3.23
CA LEU A 438 10.06 17.28 -3.14
C LEU A 438 10.68 16.23 -4.07
N ALA A 439 9.88 15.30 -4.57
CA ALA A 439 10.33 14.20 -5.39
C ALA A 439 10.49 14.59 -6.86
N PRO A 440 11.30 13.85 -7.66
CA PRO A 440 11.40 14.04 -9.10
C PRO A 440 10.11 13.72 -9.85
N ASN A 441 9.22 12.92 -9.29
CA ASN A 441 7.92 12.50 -9.84
C ASN A 441 8.02 11.94 -11.27
N LYS A 442 8.92 10.99 -11.50
CA LYS A 442 9.16 10.34 -12.79
C LYS A 442 8.39 9.03 -12.96
N SER A 443 7.87 8.48 -11.85
CA SER A 443 6.99 7.31 -11.91
C SER A 443 5.70 7.71 -12.62
N GLY A 444 5.27 6.93 -13.60
CA GLY A 444 4.06 7.20 -14.37
C GLY A 444 3.33 5.91 -14.76
N PRO A 445 2.26 6.03 -15.59
CA PRO A 445 1.45 4.88 -15.98
C PRO A 445 2.28 3.75 -16.60
N LYS A 446 1.92 2.49 -16.30
CA LYS A 446 2.80 1.32 -16.54
C LYS A 446 2.62 0.64 -17.89
N LEU A 447 1.44 0.72 -18.51
CA LEU A 447 1.16 0.00 -19.75
C LEU A 447 1.32 0.95 -20.95
N SER A 448 2.08 0.51 -21.97
CA SER A 448 2.36 1.30 -23.18
C SER A 448 2.57 0.40 -24.39
N GLY A 449 2.66 0.99 -25.59
CA GLY A 449 2.97 0.31 -26.83
C GLY A 449 2.03 -0.84 -27.14
N VAL A 450 2.60 -1.98 -27.53
CA VAL A 450 1.86 -3.20 -27.88
C VAL A 450 1.00 -3.76 -26.73
N ASN A 451 1.36 -3.47 -25.49
CA ASN A 451 0.66 -3.94 -24.30
C ASN A 451 -0.53 -3.04 -23.88
N TYR A 452 -0.81 -1.98 -24.65
CA TYR A 452 -1.89 -1.05 -24.33
C TYR A 452 -2.65 -0.59 -25.57
N LYS A 453 -3.47 -1.48 -26.11
CA LYS A 453 -4.27 -1.27 -27.34
C LYS A 453 -5.75 -1.32 -27.02
N PRO A 454 -6.58 -0.42 -27.58
CA PRO A 454 -8.02 -0.53 -27.45
C PRO A 454 -8.56 -1.70 -28.28
N THR A 455 -9.62 -2.34 -27.80
CA THR A 455 -10.46 -3.22 -28.61
C THR A 455 -11.45 -2.36 -29.36
N LEU A 456 -11.50 -2.47 -30.69
CA LEU A 456 -12.33 -1.63 -31.57
C LEU A 456 -13.34 -2.47 -32.34
N ASN A 457 -14.53 -1.91 -32.53
CA ASN A 457 -15.51 -2.41 -33.48
C ASN A 457 -16.24 -1.25 -34.18
N SER A 458 -16.84 -1.53 -35.33
CA SER A 458 -17.71 -0.58 -36.03
C SER A 458 -19.05 -1.26 -36.31
N PRO A 459 -20.06 -1.02 -35.47
CA PRO A 459 -21.35 -1.67 -35.59
C PRO A 459 -22.23 -1.07 -36.71
N ALA A 460 -21.93 0.16 -37.14
CA ALA A 460 -22.74 0.87 -38.13
C ALA A 460 -21.86 1.82 -38.95
N ASN A 461 -22.37 2.24 -40.10
CA ASN A 461 -21.82 3.32 -40.89
C ASN A 461 -21.74 4.59 -40.03
N GLY A 462 -20.61 5.30 -40.10
CA GLY A 462 -20.38 6.53 -39.38
C GLY A 462 -20.09 6.34 -37.87
N LEU A 463 -19.84 5.11 -37.38
CA LEU A 463 -19.61 4.85 -35.96
C LEU A 463 -18.44 3.87 -35.72
N VAL A 464 -17.48 4.29 -34.92
CA VAL A 464 -16.52 3.39 -34.27
C VAL A 464 -16.74 3.42 -32.77
N ARG A 465 -16.72 2.26 -32.13
CA ARG A 465 -16.71 2.08 -30.67
C ARG A 465 -15.41 1.41 -30.24
N GLY A 466 -14.93 1.79 -29.08
CA GLY A 466 -13.74 1.17 -28.52
C GLY A 466 -13.85 0.98 -27.02
N THR A 467 -13.19 -0.04 -26.52
CA THR A 467 -13.05 -0.31 -25.10
C THR A 467 -11.60 -0.56 -24.75
N ILE A 468 -11.21 -0.17 -23.54
CA ILE A 468 -9.89 -0.47 -22.99
C ILE A 468 -9.99 -0.56 -21.47
N ALA A 469 -9.29 -1.52 -20.85
CA ALA A 469 -9.12 -1.50 -19.41
C ALA A 469 -8.25 -0.32 -18.98
N ALA A 470 -8.64 0.39 -17.92
CA ALA A 470 -7.85 1.49 -17.40
C ALA A 470 -6.39 1.08 -17.16
N ASN A 471 -5.45 1.97 -17.41
CA ASN A 471 -4.05 1.81 -17.04
C ASN A 471 -3.91 1.89 -15.52
N TYR A 472 -2.72 1.73 -14.99
CA TYR A 472 -2.43 1.93 -13.57
C TYR A 472 -1.07 2.57 -13.38
N ASP A 473 -0.91 3.23 -12.24
CA ASP A 473 0.33 3.80 -11.76
C ASP A 473 0.58 3.27 -10.34
N MET A 474 1.80 3.38 -9.82
CA MET A 474 2.16 2.82 -8.52
C MET A 474 2.04 3.82 -7.37
N ASP A 475 1.76 5.08 -7.65
CA ASP A 475 1.54 6.13 -6.64
C ASP A 475 0.50 7.20 -7.05
N ASN A 476 -0.17 7.04 -8.22
CA ASN A 476 -1.24 7.90 -8.69
C ASN A 476 -2.42 7.07 -9.20
N GLU A 477 -3.62 7.28 -8.66
CA GLU A 477 -4.81 6.51 -9.08
C GLU A 477 -5.66 7.24 -10.13
N ASN A 478 -5.64 8.57 -10.16
CA ASN A 478 -6.44 9.36 -11.10
C ASN A 478 -5.65 9.60 -12.37
N LEU A 479 -5.94 8.82 -13.41
CA LEU A 479 -5.26 8.89 -14.70
C LEU A 479 -6.17 9.50 -15.76
N THR A 480 -5.64 10.40 -16.58
CA THR A 480 -6.35 11.04 -17.70
C THR A 480 -6.05 10.30 -19.00
N TYR A 481 -7.10 9.86 -19.67
CA TYR A 481 -7.08 9.10 -20.91
C TYR A 481 -7.50 9.98 -22.07
N ARG A 482 -6.72 9.98 -23.16
CA ARG A 482 -7.02 10.66 -24.41
C ARG A 482 -6.95 9.67 -25.56
N VAL A 483 -8.07 9.49 -26.25
CA VAL A 483 -8.13 8.62 -27.44
C VAL A 483 -7.91 9.47 -28.67
N TYR A 484 -6.92 9.13 -29.46
CA TYR A 484 -6.60 9.80 -30.72
C TYR A 484 -6.96 8.92 -31.92
N ARG A 485 -7.57 9.51 -32.93
CA ARG A 485 -7.64 8.97 -34.29
C ARG A 485 -6.45 9.49 -35.08
N GLN A 486 -5.81 8.64 -35.87
CA GLN A 486 -4.68 9.04 -36.71
C GLN A 486 -5.10 10.11 -37.73
N GLY A 487 -4.34 11.19 -37.78
CA GLY A 487 -4.61 12.33 -38.65
C GLY A 487 -5.46 13.44 -38.05
N THR A 488 -5.94 13.30 -36.80
CA THR A 488 -6.58 14.39 -36.02
C THR A 488 -5.60 15.01 -35.04
N ALA A 489 -5.67 16.33 -34.85
CA ALA A 489 -4.86 17.01 -33.83
C ALA A 489 -5.43 16.80 -32.43
N ASP A 490 -6.75 16.89 -32.30
CA ASP A 490 -7.43 16.76 -31.02
C ASP A 490 -7.85 15.31 -30.74
N PRO A 491 -7.92 14.90 -29.45
CA PRO A 491 -8.46 13.60 -29.09
C PRO A 491 -9.96 13.52 -29.39
N VAL A 492 -10.41 12.37 -29.92
CA VAL A 492 -11.85 12.09 -30.15
C VAL A 492 -12.60 11.79 -28.85
N TYR A 493 -11.87 11.47 -27.77
CA TYR A 493 -12.45 11.22 -26.47
C TYR A 493 -11.42 11.52 -25.36
N THR A 494 -11.89 12.08 -24.24
CA THR A 494 -11.08 12.35 -23.05
C THR A 494 -11.88 12.02 -21.79
N THR A 495 -11.23 11.34 -20.85
CA THR A 495 -11.82 11.05 -19.53
C THR A 495 -10.73 10.91 -18.48
N THR A 496 -11.09 11.06 -17.20
CA THR A 496 -10.23 10.73 -16.05
C THR A 496 -10.89 9.62 -15.24
N VAL A 497 -10.13 8.58 -14.92
CA VAL A 497 -10.62 7.40 -14.23
C VAL A 497 -9.71 7.06 -13.06
N LYS A 498 -10.30 6.77 -11.89
CA LYS A 498 -9.58 6.21 -10.74
C LYS A 498 -9.31 4.72 -11.00
N SER A 499 -8.06 4.32 -10.93
CA SER A 499 -7.62 2.93 -11.17
C SER A 499 -6.30 2.64 -10.45
N ASN A 500 -6.08 1.37 -10.14
CA ASN A 500 -4.81 0.84 -9.66
C ASN A 500 -4.55 -0.53 -10.33
N PHE A 501 -3.45 -1.21 -10.00
CA PHE A 501 -3.06 -2.43 -10.71
C PHE A 501 -4.05 -3.60 -10.53
N TYR A 502 -4.86 -3.62 -9.46
CA TYR A 502 -5.84 -4.67 -9.18
C TYR A 502 -7.30 -4.26 -9.45
N THR A 503 -7.58 -2.96 -9.63
CA THR A 503 -8.90 -2.45 -9.99
C THR A 503 -8.77 -1.57 -11.23
N ARG A 504 -9.12 -2.13 -12.39
CA ARG A 504 -8.95 -1.48 -13.70
C ARG A 504 -10.30 -1.41 -14.42
N PRO A 505 -11.11 -0.35 -14.18
CA PRO A 505 -12.39 -0.17 -14.85
C PRO A 505 -12.24 -0.16 -16.36
N THR A 506 -13.25 -0.65 -17.07
CA THR A 506 -13.31 -0.55 -18.53
C THR A 506 -13.74 0.86 -18.94
N ILE A 507 -12.94 1.48 -19.79
CA ILE A 507 -13.23 2.76 -20.45
C ILE A 507 -13.85 2.46 -21.81
N THR A 508 -14.99 3.06 -22.08
CA THR A 508 -15.69 2.95 -23.38
C THR A 508 -15.68 4.31 -24.06
N PHE A 509 -15.45 4.33 -25.35
CA PHE A 509 -15.53 5.56 -26.17
C PHE A 509 -16.23 5.30 -27.49
N LYS A 510 -16.70 6.39 -28.13
CA LYS A 510 -17.25 6.37 -29.48
C LYS A 510 -16.66 7.50 -30.33
N ASP A 511 -16.54 7.24 -31.63
CA ASP A 511 -16.20 8.25 -32.64
C ASP A 511 -17.25 8.16 -33.78
N THR A 512 -17.94 9.28 -34.01
CA THR A 512 -18.97 9.41 -35.05
C THR A 512 -18.50 10.23 -36.26
N GLY A 513 -17.25 10.70 -36.26
CA GLY A 513 -16.65 11.45 -37.33
C GLY A 513 -15.96 10.59 -38.42
N VAL A 514 -16.49 9.40 -38.71
CA VAL A 514 -15.89 8.38 -39.56
C VAL A 514 -16.81 8.00 -40.73
N THR A 515 -16.26 7.49 -41.82
CA THR A 515 -16.99 7.15 -43.07
C THR A 515 -16.93 5.64 -43.30
N GLY A 516 -18.06 5.06 -43.67
CA GLY A 516 -18.19 3.64 -44.00
C GLY A 516 -17.22 3.18 -45.08
N GLY A 517 -16.67 1.98 -44.94
CA GLY A 517 -15.68 1.37 -45.81
C GLY A 517 -14.25 1.90 -45.65
N GLN A 518 -14.03 2.97 -44.88
CA GLN A 518 -12.69 3.50 -44.60
C GLN A 518 -12.08 2.83 -43.37
N THR A 519 -10.76 2.68 -43.38
CA THR A 519 -9.99 2.17 -42.22
C THR A 519 -9.35 3.32 -41.48
N TYR A 520 -9.60 3.38 -40.17
CA TYR A 520 -9.01 4.36 -39.26
C TYR A 520 -8.17 3.65 -38.18
N ASN A 521 -7.14 4.33 -37.70
CA ASN A 521 -6.30 3.85 -36.61
C ASN A 521 -6.53 4.70 -35.36
N TYR A 522 -6.60 4.04 -34.22
CA TYR A 522 -6.78 4.66 -32.90
C TYR A 522 -5.68 4.25 -31.93
N ARG A 523 -5.32 5.15 -31.04
CA ARG A 523 -4.46 4.86 -29.89
C ARG A 523 -4.94 5.60 -28.66
N VAL A 524 -4.54 5.13 -27.49
CA VAL A 524 -4.83 5.76 -26.19
C VAL A 524 -3.54 6.32 -25.60
N ALA A 525 -3.55 7.60 -25.23
CA ALA A 525 -2.53 8.23 -24.41
C ALA A 525 -3.05 8.34 -22.98
N VAL A 526 -2.18 8.07 -21.99
CA VAL A 526 -2.52 8.12 -20.57
C VAL A 526 -1.53 9.00 -19.86
N THR A 527 -2.06 9.96 -19.07
CA THR A 527 -1.25 10.92 -18.33
C THR A 527 -1.64 10.88 -16.86
N ASP A 528 -0.66 10.87 -15.97
CA ASP A 528 -0.86 11.02 -14.52
C ASP A 528 -1.05 12.51 -14.14
N PRO A 529 -1.40 12.85 -12.89
CA PRO A 529 -1.55 14.23 -12.44
C PRO A 529 -0.26 15.06 -12.49
N LEU A 530 0.91 14.41 -12.56
CA LEU A 530 2.24 15.03 -12.52
C LEU A 530 2.83 15.23 -13.92
N GLY A 531 2.09 14.81 -14.99
CA GLY A 531 2.46 15.04 -16.38
C GLY A 531 3.22 13.89 -17.05
N ASN A 532 3.48 12.78 -16.35
CA ASN A 532 4.08 11.61 -16.98
C ASN A 532 3.08 10.97 -17.94
N ASN A 533 3.52 10.73 -19.18
CA ASN A 533 2.66 10.28 -20.26
C ASN A 533 3.19 8.98 -20.89
N VAL A 534 2.27 8.07 -21.18
CA VAL A 534 2.52 6.88 -22.00
C VAL A 534 1.49 6.78 -23.11
N THR A 535 1.83 6.11 -24.22
CA THR A 535 0.92 5.87 -25.34
C THR A 535 0.91 4.39 -25.71
N GLY A 536 -0.27 3.88 -26.06
CA GLY A 536 -0.43 2.60 -26.72
C GLY A 536 -0.12 2.68 -28.23
N ASP A 537 0.06 1.53 -28.86
CA ASP A 537 0.21 1.44 -30.31
C ASP A 537 -1.11 1.71 -31.04
N TRP A 538 -0.99 2.10 -32.31
CA TRP A 538 -2.11 2.26 -33.19
C TRP A 538 -2.83 0.94 -33.45
N THR A 539 -4.17 0.96 -33.40
CA THR A 539 -5.05 -0.18 -33.67
C THR A 539 -5.99 0.18 -34.82
N PRO A 540 -6.00 -0.60 -35.89
CA PRO A 540 -6.89 -0.34 -37.03
C PRO A 540 -8.31 -0.84 -36.78
N VAL A 541 -9.29 -0.16 -37.40
CA VAL A 541 -10.66 -0.62 -37.55
C VAL A 541 -11.23 -0.15 -38.90
N THR A 542 -11.88 -1.04 -39.64
CA THR A 542 -12.61 -0.68 -40.85
C THR A 542 -14.04 -0.35 -40.48
N VAL A 543 -14.51 0.83 -40.89
CA VAL A 543 -15.88 1.30 -40.60
C VAL A 543 -16.89 0.47 -41.38
N SER A 544 -17.90 -0.02 -40.72
CA SER A 544 -19.03 -0.74 -41.32
C SER A 544 -19.74 0.15 -42.37
N THR A 545 -20.16 -0.45 -43.44
CA THR A 545 -21.05 0.17 -44.42
C THR A 545 -22.53 -0.03 -44.13
N THR A 546 -22.86 -0.78 -43.06
CA THR A 546 -24.23 -1.07 -42.66
C THR A 546 -24.89 0.16 -42.07
N ASP A 547 -25.96 0.63 -42.70
CA ASP A 547 -26.79 1.68 -42.13
C ASP A 547 -27.67 1.14 -41.00
N VAL A 548 -27.77 1.92 -39.95
CA VAL A 548 -28.61 1.62 -38.77
C VAL A 548 -29.63 2.73 -38.63
N SER A 549 -30.89 2.38 -38.43
CA SER A 549 -31.99 3.35 -38.25
C SER A 549 -31.74 4.29 -37.06
N ALA A 550 -32.46 5.40 -37.02
CA ALA A 550 -32.41 6.33 -35.90
C ALA A 550 -32.69 5.65 -34.56
N TYR A 551 -33.59 4.67 -34.52
CA TYR A 551 -33.84 3.86 -33.31
C TYR A 551 -32.60 3.03 -32.92
N GLY A 552 -32.03 2.32 -33.87
CA GLY A 552 -30.82 1.52 -33.59
C GLY A 552 -29.64 2.38 -33.14
N MET A 553 -29.47 3.57 -33.74
CA MET A 553 -28.46 4.52 -33.29
C MET A 553 -28.73 5.01 -31.85
N ARG A 554 -30.01 5.24 -31.50
CA ARG A 554 -30.39 5.64 -30.14
C ARG A 554 -30.07 4.55 -29.11
N VAL A 555 -30.34 3.27 -29.41
CA VAL A 555 -29.94 2.14 -28.54
C VAL A 555 -28.42 2.13 -28.32
N LEU A 556 -27.64 2.40 -29.37
CA LEU A 556 -26.19 2.50 -29.27
C LEU A 556 -25.74 3.71 -28.45
N ASP A 557 -26.42 4.85 -28.57
CA ASP A 557 -26.14 6.06 -27.80
C ASP A 557 -26.44 5.92 -26.30
N ASP A 558 -27.47 5.16 -25.97
CA ASP A 558 -27.84 4.83 -24.58
C ASP A 558 -26.86 3.83 -23.91
N SER A 559 -25.74 3.52 -24.59
CA SER A 559 -24.67 2.67 -24.06
C SER A 559 -25.09 1.23 -23.71
N ALA A 560 -25.98 0.66 -24.53
CA ALA A 560 -26.34 -0.74 -24.42
C ALA A 560 -25.10 -1.63 -24.34
N SER A 561 -25.03 -2.53 -23.38
CA SER A 561 -23.93 -3.49 -23.21
C SER A 561 -24.00 -4.67 -24.19
N LEU A 562 -25.17 -4.90 -24.75
CA LEU A 562 -25.47 -5.94 -25.75
C LEU A 562 -26.61 -5.45 -26.64
N TYR A 563 -26.47 -5.57 -27.98
CA TYR A 563 -27.54 -5.23 -28.93
C TYR A 563 -27.53 -6.16 -30.14
N TRP A 564 -28.31 -7.22 -30.12
CA TRP A 564 -28.56 -8.10 -31.27
C TRP A 564 -29.80 -7.64 -32.01
N ARG A 565 -29.66 -7.23 -33.27
CA ARG A 565 -30.76 -6.78 -34.11
C ARG A 565 -31.54 -7.98 -34.72
N LEU A 566 -30.91 -9.16 -34.80
CA LEU A 566 -31.47 -10.40 -35.32
C LEU A 566 -32.01 -10.30 -36.76
N GLY A 567 -31.43 -9.44 -37.54
CA GLY A 567 -31.78 -9.20 -38.94
C GLY A 567 -30.85 -9.86 -39.96
N GLU A 568 -29.97 -10.73 -39.51
CA GLU A 568 -29.05 -11.45 -40.37
C GLU A 568 -29.83 -12.34 -41.36
N PRO A 569 -29.47 -12.31 -42.68
CA PRO A 569 -30.21 -13.06 -43.69
C PRO A 569 -30.01 -14.57 -43.58
N ASP A 570 -28.88 -15.02 -43.03
CA ASP A 570 -28.49 -16.42 -42.88
C ASP A 570 -27.49 -16.63 -41.74
N GLY A 571 -26.96 -17.84 -41.60
CA GLY A 571 -25.91 -18.19 -40.65
C GLY A 571 -26.41 -18.41 -39.21
N THR A 572 -25.47 -18.65 -38.29
CA THR A 572 -25.72 -18.95 -36.89
C THR A 572 -25.22 -17.86 -35.95
N VAL A 573 -24.78 -16.72 -36.47
CA VAL A 573 -24.25 -15.61 -35.67
C VAL A 573 -25.29 -14.49 -35.59
N ALA A 574 -25.61 -14.04 -34.38
CA ALA A 574 -26.30 -12.79 -34.12
C ALA A 574 -25.23 -11.72 -33.81
N ASN A 575 -25.08 -10.73 -34.70
CA ASN A 575 -24.07 -9.69 -34.54
C ASN A 575 -24.40 -8.77 -33.37
N ASP A 576 -23.42 -8.53 -32.51
CA ASP A 576 -23.57 -7.55 -31.44
C ASP A 576 -23.20 -6.15 -31.93
N PHE A 577 -24.20 -5.30 -32.09
CA PHE A 577 -24.04 -3.91 -32.50
C PHE A 577 -23.55 -2.99 -31.36
N ALA A 578 -23.68 -3.41 -30.10
CA ALA A 578 -23.26 -2.63 -28.96
C ALA A 578 -21.81 -2.90 -28.55
N GLY A 579 -21.36 -4.15 -28.66
CA GLY A 579 -20.08 -4.59 -28.16
C GLY A 579 -19.37 -5.59 -29.08
N SER A 580 -18.68 -6.54 -28.48
CA SER A 580 -17.96 -7.62 -29.16
C SER A 580 -18.43 -9.03 -28.70
N ASN A 581 -19.68 -9.16 -28.26
CA ASN A 581 -20.28 -10.41 -27.78
C ASN A 581 -21.34 -10.94 -28.78
N PRO A 582 -20.94 -11.48 -29.95
CA PRO A 582 -21.89 -12.06 -30.87
C PRO A 582 -22.64 -13.24 -30.21
N GLY A 583 -23.91 -13.35 -30.52
CA GLY A 583 -24.73 -14.48 -30.11
C GLY A 583 -24.59 -15.65 -31.07
N THR A 584 -24.70 -16.87 -30.55
CA THR A 584 -24.89 -18.07 -31.36
C THR A 584 -26.38 -18.40 -31.44
N ILE A 585 -26.93 -18.43 -32.64
CA ILE A 585 -28.31 -18.81 -32.92
C ILE A 585 -28.38 -20.32 -33.13
N THR A 586 -29.25 -20.99 -32.39
CA THR A 586 -29.44 -22.44 -32.44
C THR A 586 -30.91 -22.80 -32.66
N GLY A 587 -31.17 -24.02 -33.10
CA GLY A 587 -32.50 -24.57 -33.30
C GLY A 587 -33.19 -24.13 -34.60
N SER A 588 -34.52 -24.31 -34.67
CA SER A 588 -35.30 -23.97 -35.84
C SER A 588 -35.70 -22.50 -35.83
N VAL A 589 -35.13 -21.72 -36.76
CA VAL A 589 -35.39 -20.29 -36.90
C VAL A 589 -35.83 -19.95 -38.33
N THR A 590 -36.70 -18.95 -38.47
CA THR A 590 -37.08 -18.36 -39.76
C THR A 590 -36.56 -16.96 -39.84
N ARG A 591 -35.79 -16.65 -40.89
CA ARG A 591 -35.19 -15.34 -41.14
C ARG A 591 -36.06 -14.44 -41.99
N GLY A 592 -35.82 -13.15 -41.94
CA GLY A 592 -36.46 -12.19 -42.85
C GLY A 592 -37.91 -11.85 -42.51
N ALA A 593 -38.39 -12.16 -41.31
CA ALA A 593 -39.69 -11.67 -40.85
C ALA A 593 -39.68 -10.13 -40.76
N SER A 594 -40.86 -9.51 -40.93
CA SER A 594 -40.99 -8.05 -40.80
C SER A 594 -40.52 -7.58 -39.41
N GLY A 595 -39.65 -6.58 -39.39
CA GLY A 595 -39.22 -5.98 -38.15
C GLY A 595 -40.35 -5.21 -37.45
N ALA A 596 -40.25 -5.06 -36.13
CA ALA A 596 -41.27 -4.39 -35.31
C ALA A 596 -41.16 -2.84 -35.35
N ILE A 597 -40.06 -2.29 -35.83
CA ILE A 597 -39.79 -0.84 -35.84
C ILE A 597 -40.28 -0.23 -37.17
N VAL A 598 -41.23 0.68 -37.08
CA VAL A 598 -41.78 1.38 -38.25
C VAL A 598 -40.68 2.24 -38.88
N GLY A 599 -40.48 2.06 -40.21
CA GLY A 599 -39.44 2.79 -40.96
C GLY A 599 -38.02 2.24 -40.81
N ASP A 600 -37.82 1.15 -40.07
CA ASP A 600 -36.54 0.41 -40.04
C ASP A 600 -36.60 -0.74 -41.05
N THR A 601 -35.63 -0.82 -41.95
CA THR A 601 -35.51 -1.89 -42.94
C THR A 601 -34.96 -3.20 -42.39
N ASN A 602 -34.52 -3.19 -41.11
CA ASN A 602 -34.01 -4.38 -40.47
C ASN A 602 -35.13 -5.45 -40.32
N THR A 603 -34.84 -6.66 -40.75
CA THR A 603 -35.73 -7.79 -40.57
C THR A 603 -35.65 -8.39 -39.19
N ALA A 604 -36.52 -9.30 -38.84
CA ALA A 604 -36.53 -10.05 -37.61
C ALA A 604 -36.29 -11.54 -37.84
N THR A 605 -35.87 -12.25 -36.81
CA THR A 605 -35.75 -13.70 -36.76
C THR A 605 -36.87 -14.26 -35.89
N THR A 606 -37.65 -15.19 -36.42
CA THR A 606 -38.67 -15.94 -35.67
C THR A 606 -38.05 -17.23 -35.14
N PHE A 607 -38.25 -17.49 -33.85
CA PHE A 607 -37.83 -18.71 -33.16
C PHE A 607 -39.01 -19.63 -32.96
N ALA A 608 -38.82 -20.95 -33.12
CA ALA A 608 -39.91 -21.94 -33.16
C ALA A 608 -40.65 -22.14 -31.83
N GLY A 609 -40.21 -21.60 -30.73
CA GLY A 609 -40.89 -21.76 -29.42
C GLY A 609 -40.87 -23.19 -28.86
N ASP A 610 -39.84 -23.95 -29.15
CA ASP A 610 -39.64 -25.37 -28.94
C ASP A 610 -38.90 -25.71 -27.62
N ASN A 611 -39.43 -25.26 -26.48
CA ASN A 611 -38.90 -25.54 -25.15
C ASN A 611 -37.39 -25.23 -25.00
N ASN A 612 -36.95 -24.07 -25.49
CA ASN A 612 -35.56 -23.58 -25.47
C ASN A 612 -34.59 -24.27 -26.45
N ALA A 613 -35.04 -25.12 -27.37
CA ALA A 613 -34.19 -25.67 -28.42
C ALA A 613 -33.76 -24.58 -29.44
N SER A 614 -34.69 -23.63 -29.72
CA SER A 614 -34.43 -22.47 -30.60
C SER A 614 -34.15 -21.23 -29.77
N ASN A 615 -32.93 -20.75 -29.79
CA ASN A 615 -32.52 -19.63 -28.95
C ASN A 615 -31.28 -18.88 -29.51
N VAL A 616 -30.95 -17.75 -28.86
CA VAL A 616 -29.67 -17.05 -29.01
C VAL A 616 -28.95 -17.03 -27.67
N ARG A 617 -27.66 -17.35 -27.67
CA ARG A 617 -26.82 -17.34 -26.47
C ARG A 617 -25.49 -16.61 -26.71
N THR A 618 -25.04 -15.86 -25.72
CA THR A 618 -23.66 -15.35 -25.72
C THR A 618 -22.68 -16.47 -25.41
N GLY A 619 -21.46 -16.37 -25.98
CA GLY A 619 -20.36 -17.26 -25.64
C GLY A 619 -19.71 -16.93 -24.27
N SER A 620 -19.99 -15.75 -23.71
CA SER A 620 -19.47 -15.28 -22.43
C SER A 620 -20.57 -14.56 -21.63
N ALA A 621 -20.42 -14.53 -20.31
CA ALA A 621 -21.35 -13.80 -19.46
C ALA A 621 -21.30 -12.28 -19.78
N VAL A 622 -22.48 -11.69 -19.94
CA VAL A 622 -22.64 -10.23 -20.06
C VAL A 622 -23.00 -9.72 -18.66
N ALA A 623 -22.14 -8.89 -18.08
CA ALA A 623 -22.43 -8.28 -16.80
C ALA A 623 -23.64 -7.34 -16.94
N GLY A 624 -24.73 -7.67 -16.26
CA GLY A 624 -25.84 -6.75 -16.05
C GLY A 624 -25.48 -5.71 -14.97
N PRO A 625 -26.23 -4.61 -14.87
CA PRO A 625 -26.05 -3.69 -13.75
C PRO A 625 -26.35 -4.42 -12.42
N ASN A 626 -25.54 -4.17 -11.41
CA ASN A 626 -25.67 -4.79 -10.08
C ASN A 626 -26.94 -4.33 -9.30
N SER A 627 -27.70 -3.39 -9.85
CA SER A 627 -28.98 -2.91 -9.31
C SER A 627 -29.88 -2.41 -10.45
N PHE A 628 -31.17 -2.70 -10.38
CA PHE A 628 -32.21 -2.13 -11.23
C PHE A 628 -32.94 -1.02 -10.48
#